data_d192d92a08e6f0db1f77ce35cbfd2d25
#
_entry.id   d192d92a08e6f0db1f77ce35cbfd2d25
#
_cell.length_a   1.000
_cell.length_b   1.000
_cell.length_c   1.000
_cell.angle_alpha   90.00
_cell.angle_beta   90.00
_cell.angle_gamma   90.00
#
_symmetry.space_group_name_H-M   'P 1'
#
loop_
_entity.id
_entity.type
_entity.pdbx_description
1 polymer ?
#
loop_
_entity_poly.entity_id
_entity_poly.type
_entity_poly.pdbx_seq_one_letter_code
_entity_poly.pdbx_strand_id
1 'polypeptide(L)'
;PPPASWLTLRERHPNVDDYLTGPTLEQSALARLRAHDEDGLQQLLGDFHTWVTAHTVPRPSDAQQHPFLPVGTDEVLPGECIDAGFDNLVPDGTDLRLVDDEWWAEGGVDPDMATVRALWKLAWVTVESGTRHPWPATTSISQLTLILCGLYPRPLGPNPLERLYAAE
;
A
#
# COMPACT_ATOMS: atom_id res chain seq x y z
N PRO A 1 -17.18 18.53 -0.25
CA PRO A 1 -18.16 17.48 -0.20
C PRO A 1 -18.08 16.80 1.18
N PRO A 2 -19.21 16.30 1.74
CA PRO A 2 -19.13 15.51 2.95
C PRO A 2 -18.21 14.31 2.68
N PRO A 3 -17.50 13.80 3.71
CA PRO A 3 -16.71 12.59 3.55
C PRO A 3 -17.61 11.49 2.98
N ALA A 4 -17.08 10.71 2.05
CA ALA A 4 -17.83 9.61 1.47
C ALA A 4 -18.28 8.71 2.63
N SER A 5 -19.54 8.26 2.61
CA SER A 5 -20.16 7.52 3.73
C SER A 5 -19.45 6.19 4.06
N TRP A 6 -18.59 5.72 3.15
CA TRP A 6 -17.80 4.48 3.28
C TRP A 6 -16.43 4.69 3.93
N LEU A 7 -15.97 5.94 4.10
CA LEU A 7 -14.67 6.29 4.69
C LEU A 7 -14.88 7.12 5.95
N THR A 8 -14.38 6.65 7.06
CA THR A 8 -14.50 7.30 8.37
C THR A 8 -13.16 7.48 9.03
N LEU A 9 -12.99 8.60 9.75
CA LEU A 9 -11.85 8.82 10.64
C LEU A 9 -12.22 8.25 12.00
N ARG A 10 -11.37 7.37 12.55
CA ARG A 10 -11.50 6.85 13.90
C ARG A 10 -10.65 7.66 14.86
N GLU A 11 -11.23 8.11 15.95
CA GLU A 11 -10.43 8.68 17.03
C GLU A 11 -9.58 7.58 17.66
N ARG A 12 -8.27 7.72 17.52
CA ARG A 12 -7.29 6.86 18.17
C ARG A 12 -6.75 7.56 19.41
N HIS A 13 -6.77 6.85 20.53
CA HIS A 13 -5.98 7.25 21.71
C HIS A 13 -4.66 6.49 21.64
N PRO A 14 -3.56 7.11 21.20
CA PRO A 14 -2.28 6.41 21.13
C PRO A 14 -1.87 5.99 22.54
N ASN A 15 -1.70 4.68 22.72
CA ASN A 15 -0.98 4.17 23.89
C ASN A 15 0.51 4.47 23.71
N VAL A 16 1.15 4.95 24.75
CA VAL A 16 2.60 5.26 24.75
C VAL A 16 3.46 4.03 24.40
N ASP A 17 2.94 2.84 24.64
CA ASP A 17 3.59 1.55 24.36
C ASP A 17 3.53 1.15 22.86
N ASP A 18 2.78 1.85 22.01
CA ASP A 18 2.63 1.56 20.59
C ASP A 18 3.69 2.23 19.69
N TYR A 19 4.67 2.92 20.29
CA TYR A 19 5.77 3.53 19.52
C TYR A 19 6.76 2.45 19.04
N LEU A 20 6.64 2.07 17.77
CA LEU A 20 7.66 1.27 17.10
C LEU A 20 8.86 2.16 16.73
N THR A 21 10.06 1.66 17.02
CA THR A 21 11.31 2.31 16.63
C THR A 21 11.92 1.58 15.43
N GLY A 22 12.24 2.30 14.38
CA GLY A 22 12.89 1.74 13.20
C GLY A 22 12.47 2.47 11.92
N PRO A 23 13.14 2.18 10.80
CA PRO A 23 12.75 2.75 9.52
C PRO A 23 11.42 2.17 9.07
N THR A 24 10.59 2.99 8.43
CA THR A 24 9.42 2.52 7.70
C THR A 24 9.83 1.68 6.49
N LEU A 25 8.89 0.93 5.96
CA LEU A 25 9.11 0.18 4.73
C LEU A 25 9.47 1.11 3.56
N GLU A 26 8.90 2.33 3.52
CA GLU A 26 9.24 3.37 2.54
C GLU A 26 10.70 3.80 2.64
N GLN A 27 11.18 4.10 3.85
CA GLN A 27 12.59 4.48 4.05
C GLN A 27 13.53 3.36 3.60
N SER A 28 13.18 2.11 3.87
CA SER A 28 13.91 0.93 3.44
C SER A 28 13.90 0.79 1.91
N ALA A 29 12.74 0.96 1.27
CA ALA A 29 12.61 0.93 -0.20
C ALA A 29 13.42 2.03 -0.87
N LEU A 30 13.35 3.27 -0.37
CA LEU A 30 14.12 4.40 -0.89
C LEU A 30 15.64 4.16 -0.74
N ALA A 31 16.08 3.50 0.33
CA ALA A 31 17.49 3.12 0.50
C ALA A 31 17.93 2.09 -0.55
N ARG A 32 17.10 1.07 -0.84
CA ARG A 32 17.37 0.08 -1.90
C ARG A 32 17.40 0.73 -3.29
N LEU A 33 16.45 1.62 -3.58
CA LEU A 33 16.43 2.37 -4.85
C LEU A 33 17.72 3.18 -5.05
N ARG A 34 18.16 3.95 -4.04
CA ARG A 34 19.40 4.74 -4.08
C ARG A 34 20.64 3.88 -4.28
N ALA A 35 20.66 2.67 -3.72
CA ALA A 35 21.74 1.72 -3.85
C ALA A 35 21.71 0.94 -5.18
N HIS A 36 20.66 1.09 -6.01
CA HIS A 36 20.39 0.27 -7.18
C HIS A 36 20.32 -1.23 -6.85
N ASP A 37 19.81 -1.55 -5.65
CA ASP A 37 19.66 -2.90 -5.12
C ASP A 37 18.27 -3.45 -5.49
N GLU A 38 18.16 -3.96 -6.71
CA GLU A 38 16.89 -4.50 -7.23
C GLU A 38 16.46 -5.77 -6.48
N ASP A 39 17.43 -6.64 -6.13
CA ASP A 39 17.14 -7.87 -5.38
C ASP A 39 16.59 -7.55 -3.98
N GLY A 40 17.20 -6.59 -3.28
CA GLY A 40 16.73 -6.12 -1.99
C GLY A 40 15.38 -5.41 -2.07
N LEU A 41 15.08 -4.71 -3.17
CA LEU A 41 13.76 -4.13 -3.41
C LEU A 41 12.71 -5.22 -3.65
N GLN A 42 13.02 -6.24 -4.48
CA GLN A 42 12.10 -7.37 -4.71
C GLN A 42 11.82 -8.14 -3.42
N GLN A 43 12.83 -8.36 -2.56
CA GLN A 43 12.63 -8.99 -1.25
C GLN A 43 11.64 -8.18 -0.41
N LEU A 44 11.80 -6.85 -0.35
CA LEU A 44 10.94 -5.95 0.41
C LEU A 44 9.50 -5.94 -0.13
N LEU A 45 9.32 -6.00 -1.46
CA LEU A 45 8.01 -6.18 -2.10
C LEU A 45 7.40 -7.56 -1.77
N GLY A 46 8.23 -8.59 -1.62
CA GLY A 46 7.85 -9.92 -1.16
C GLY A 46 7.35 -9.92 0.29
N ASP A 47 8.04 -9.22 1.18
CA ASP A 47 7.65 -9.08 2.58
C ASP A 47 6.30 -8.33 2.68
N PHE A 48 6.13 -7.24 1.91
CA PHE A 48 4.85 -6.53 1.81
C PHE A 48 3.74 -7.44 1.27
N HIS A 49 4.01 -8.24 0.23
CA HIS A 49 3.04 -9.21 -0.31
C HIS A 49 2.64 -10.24 0.75
N THR A 50 3.59 -10.75 1.52
CA THR A 50 3.34 -11.70 2.61
C THR A 50 2.41 -11.08 3.65
N TRP A 51 2.68 -9.83 4.04
CA TRP A 51 1.82 -9.07 4.95
C TRP A 51 0.41 -8.89 4.41
N VAL A 52 0.25 -8.44 3.16
CA VAL A 52 -1.06 -8.28 2.50
C VAL A 52 -1.83 -9.61 2.52
N THR A 53 -1.17 -10.71 2.14
CA THR A 53 -1.80 -12.03 2.10
C THR A 53 -2.24 -12.50 3.49
N ALA A 54 -1.40 -12.28 4.51
CA ALA A 54 -1.70 -12.67 5.89
C ALA A 54 -2.88 -11.90 6.50
N HIS A 55 -3.11 -10.65 6.04
CA HIS A 55 -4.20 -9.80 6.53
C HIS A 55 -5.46 -9.86 5.66
N THR A 56 -5.42 -10.57 4.54
CA THR A 56 -6.60 -10.76 3.67
C THR A 56 -7.60 -11.73 4.32
N VAL A 57 -8.86 -11.32 4.35
CA VAL A 57 -9.98 -12.08 4.93
C VAL A 57 -11.15 -12.16 3.93
N PRO A 58 -12.08 -13.13 4.08
CA PRO A 58 -13.28 -13.17 3.28
C PRO A 58 -14.08 -11.87 3.38
N ARG A 59 -14.61 -11.38 2.26
CA ARG A 59 -15.46 -10.20 2.23
C ARG A 59 -16.72 -10.40 3.07
N PRO A 60 -17.09 -9.45 3.96
CA PRO A 60 -18.38 -9.48 4.67
C PRO A 60 -19.56 -9.51 3.68
N SER A 61 -20.56 -10.33 3.97
CA SER A 61 -21.73 -10.52 3.06
C SER A 61 -22.61 -9.27 2.92
N ASP A 62 -22.53 -8.36 3.87
CA ASP A 62 -23.23 -7.07 3.93
C ASP A 62 -22.39 -5.89 3.48
N ALA A 63 -21.12 -6.13 3.08
CA ALA A 63 -20.19 -5.10 2.64
C ALA A 63 -20.73 -4.40 1.38
N GLN A 64 -20.94 -3.08 1.49
CA GLN A 64 -21.32 -2.24 0.37
C GLN A 64 -20.13 -1.96 -0.55
N GLN A 65 -20.44 -1.68 -1.82
CA GLN A 65 -19.44 -1.27 -2.79
C GLN A 65 -19.01 0.16 -2.56
N HIS A 66 -17.72 0.40 -2.75
CA HIS A 66 -17.14 1.74 -2.80
C HIS A 66 -15.91 1.73 -3.74
N PRO A 67 -15.31 2.88 -4.07
CA PRO A 67 -14.24 2.95 -5.06
C PRO A 67 -13.08 1.96 -4.84
N PHE A 68 -12.72 1.68 -3.58
CA PHE A 68 -11.68 0.72 -3.20
C PHE A 68 -12.20 -0.70 -2.90
N LEU A 69 -13.49 -0.95 -3.11
CA LEU A 69 -14.13 -2.27 -2.97
C LEU A 69 -15.09 -2.54 -4.14
N PRO A 70 -14.57 -2.85 -5.32
CA PRO A 70 -15.39 -3.08 -6.52
C PRO A 70 -16.24 -4.35 -6.42
N VAL A 71 -17.15 -4.48 -7.40
CA VAL A 71 -17.95 -5.71 -7.58
C VAL A 71 -17.03 -6.89 -7.88
N GLY A 72 -17.34 -8.05 -7.29
CA GLY A 72 -16.62 -9.31 -7.57
C GLY A 72 -15.33 -9.47 -6.78
N THR A 73 -15.07 -8.59 -5.80
CA THR A 73 -14.02 -8.80 -4.81
C THR A 73 -14.56 -9.76 -3.74
N ASP A 74 -13.97 -10.96 -3.65
CA ASP A 74 -14.38 -12.00 -2.70
C ASP A 74 -13.59 -11.97 -1.39
N GLU A 75 -12.38 -11.40 -1.43
CA GLU A 75 -11.47 -11.28 -0.30
C GLU A 75 -11.05 -9.82 -0.13
N VAL A 76 -10.91 -9.37 1.11
CA VAL A 76 -10.61 -7.97 1.44
C VAL A 76 -9.52 -7.87 2.49
N LEU A 77 -8.78 -6.77 2.46
CA LEU A 77 -8.06 -6.29 3.64
C LEU A 77 -9.07 -5.61 4.58
N PRO A 78 -8.90 -5.70 5.91
CA PRO A 78 -9.71 -4.94 6.88
C PRO A 78 -9.70 -3.44 6.60
N GLY A 79 -10.76 -2.76 7.04
CA GLY A 79 -10.99 -1.35 6.70
C GLY A 79 -9.87 -0.39 7.12
N GLU A 80 -9.15 -0.68 8.22
CA GLU A 80 -7.97 0.07 8.67
C GLU A 80 -6.81 0.02 7.69
N CYS A 81 -6.78 -0.97 6.80
CA CYS A 81 -5.73 -1.12 5.79
C CYS A 81 -5.92 -0.21 4.57
N ILE A 82 -6.94 0.68 4.56
CA ILE A 82 -7.14 1.62 3.45
C ILE A 82 -5.91 2.50 3.20
N ASP A 83 -5.15 2.81 4.24
CA ASP A 83 -3.93 3.61 4.14
C ASP A 83 -2.65 2.81 4.45
N ALA A 84 -2.68 1.49 4.25
CA ALA A 84 -1.53 0.61 4.41
C ALA A 84 -0.50 0.84 3.29
N GLY A 85 0.14 2.00 3.32
CA GLY A 85 1.26 2.37 2.46
C GLY A 85 2.60 1.96 3.06
N PHE A 86 3.67 2.07 2.26
CA PHE A 86 5.04 1.81 2.71
C PHE A 86 5.49 2.77 3.80
N ASP A 87 4.90 3.97 3.88
CA ASP A 87 5.10 4.99 4.90
C ASP A 87 4.50 4.61 6.26
N ASN A 88 3.43 3.79 6.25
CA ASN A 88 2.65 3.39 7.43
C ASN A 88 2.95 1.97 7.91
N LEU A 89 3.91 1.28 7.30
CA LEU A 89 4.34 -0.05 7.70
C LEU A 89 5.75 -0.01 8.29
N VAL A 90 5.92 -0.60 9.46
CA VAL A 90 7.20 -0.67 10.20
C VAL A 90 7.51 -2.13 10.51
N PRO A 91 8.76 -2.58 10.27
CA PRO A 91 9.20 -3.92 10.68
C PRO A 91 9.06 -4.12 12.19
N ASP A 92 8.46 -5.24 12.60
CA ASP A 92 8.30 -5.67 13.99
C ASP A 92 8.71 -7.15 14.10
N GLY A 93 9.97 -7.40 14.38
CA GLY A 93 10.55 -8.74 14.33
C GLY A 93 10.61 -9.29 12.91
N THR A 94 9.84 -10.35 12.65
CA THR A 94 9.72 -10.99 11.33
C THR A 94 8.48 -10.56 10.56
N ASP A 95 7.69 -9.64 11.10
CA ASP A 95 6.43 -9.18 10.55
C ASP A 95 6.47 -7.66 10.27
N LEU A 96 5.40 -7.15 9.66
CA LEU A 96 5.17 -5.73 9.46
C LEU A 96 3.96 -5.30 10.30
N ARG A 97 4.08 -4.15 10.95
CA ARG A 97 2.98 -3.55 11.71
C ARG A 97 2.51 -2.27 11.06
N LEU A 98 1.20 -2.14 10.89
CA LEU A 98 0.55 -0.90 10.49
C LEU A 98 0.55 0.07 11.69
N VAL A 99 1.08 1.29 11.49
CA VAL A 99 1.26 2.28 12.57
C VAL A 99 0.29 3.46 12.48
N ASP A 100 -0.31 3.69 11.32
CA ASP A 100 -1.33 4.72 11.08
C ASP A 100 -2.59 4.06 10.51
N ASP A 101 -3.56 3.79 11.39
CA ASP A 101 -4.80 3.08 11.11
C ASP A 101 -6.04 3.90 11.49
N GLU A 102 -5.92 5.22 11.52
CA GLU A 102 -7.01 6.12 11.89
C GLU A 102 -8.14 6.19 10.84
N TRP A 103 -7.84 5.87 9.59
CA TRP A 103 -8.84 5.77 8.54
C TRP A 103 -9.45 4.37 8.47
N TRP A 104 -10.76 4.34 8.26
CA TRP A 104 -11.51 3.08 8.16
C TRP A 104 -12.41 3.08 6.93
N ALA A 105 -12.22 2.08 6.07
CA ALA A 105 -13.08 1.81 4.92
C ALA A 105 -14.16 0.77 5.28
N GLU A 106 -15.41 1.13 5.13
CA GLU A 106 -16.55 0.25 5.43
C GLU A 106 -16.54 -0.98 4.50
N GLY A 107 -16.60 -2.18 5.09
CA GLY A 107 -16.57 -3.44 4.32
C GLY A 107 -15.20 -3.90 3.88
N GLY A 108 -14.14 -3.13 4.14
CA GLY A 108 -12.75 -3.48 3.78
C GLY A 108 -12.30 -2.90 2.43
N VAL A 109 -11.13 -3.29 1.98
CA VAL A 109 -10.44 -2.79 0.78
C VAL A 109 -10.01 -3.94 -0.10
N ASP A 110 -10.18 -3.82 -1.42
CA ASP A 110 -9.62 -4.77 -2.39
C ASP A 110 -8.08 -4.83 -2.25
N PRO A 111 -7.49 -6.03 -2.02
CA PRO A 111 -6.05 -6.16 -1.78
C PRO A 111 -5.19 -5.67 -2.95
N ASP A 112 -5.65 -5.82 -4.20
CA ASP A 112 -4.94 -5.32 -5.38
C ASP A 112 -4.97 -3.80 -5.43
N MET A 113 -6.11 -3.19 -5.11
CA MET A 113 -6.24 -1.73 -5.09
C MET A 113 -5.37 -1.11 -4.00
N ALA A 114 -5.37 -1.68 -2.79
CA ALA A 114 -4.49 -1.24 -1.71
C ALA A 114 -3.02 -1.36 -2.10
N THR A 115 -2.62 -2.48 -2.71
CA THR A 115 -1.26 -2.72 -3.19
C THR A 115 -0.85 -1.71 -4.26
N VAL A 116 -1.68 -1.50 -5.28
CA VAL A 116 -1.37 -0.53 -6.35
C VAL A 116 -1.23 0.88 -5.79
N ARG A 117 -2.09 1.26 -4.85
CA ARG A 117 -2.02 2.56 -4.17
C ARG A 117 -0.71 2.72 -3.38
N ALA A 118 -0.30 1.70 -2.64
CA ALA A 118 0.96 1.70 -1.90
C ALA A 118 2.18 1.83 -2.85
N LEU A 119 2.20 1.11 -3.97
CA LEU A 119 3.26 1.21 -4.98
C LEU A 119 3.25 2.56 -5.69
N TRP A 120 2.08 3.14 -5.94
CA TRP A 120 1.96 4.48 -6.51
C TRP A 120 2.48 5.55 -5.54
N LYS A 121 2.15 5.48 -4.24
CA LYS A 121 2.71 6.38 -3.22
C LYS A 121 4.24 6.28 -3.16
N LEU A 122 4.80 5.07 -3.20
CA LEU A 122 6.26 4.87 -3.23
C LEU A 122 6.88 5.46 -4.51
N ALA A 123 6.27 5.27 -5.67
CA ALA A 123 6.72 5.88 -6.92
C ALA A 123 6.65 7.41 -6.86
N TRP A 124 5.57 7.95 -6.30
CA TRP A 124 5.37 9.38 -6.12
C TRP A 124 6.46 10.00 -5.25
N VAL A 125 6.70 9.47 -4.05
CA VAL A 125 7.75 10.00 -3.16
C VAL A 125 9.14 9.84 -3.76
N THR A 126 9.40 8.77 -4.50
CA THR A 126 10.67 8.53 -5.19
C THR A 126 10.96 9.62 -6.21
N VAL A 127 9.98 9.95 -7.05
CA VAL A 127 10.12 10.96 -8.10
C VAL A 127 10.18 12.36 -7.50
N GLU A 128 9.25 12.71 -6.61
CA GLU A 128 9.16 14.05 -6.00
C GLU A 128 10.39 14.39 -5.12
N SER A 129 10.96 13.41 -4.43
CA SER A 129 12.18 13.62 -3.65
C SER A 129 13.46 13.61 -4.48
N GLY A 130 13.38 13.34 -5.80
CA GLY A 130 14.54 13.17 -6.66
C GLY A 130 15.42 11.98 -6.25
N THR A 131 14.85 10.98 -5.62
CA THR A 131 15.58 9.76 -5.22
C THR A 131 16.12 9.05 -6.46
N ARG A 132 17.43 8.75 -6.46
CA ARG A 132 18.04 7.96 -7.53
C ARG A 132 17.46 6.55 -7.55
N HIS A 133 17.33 6.00 -8.76
CA HIS A 133 16.83 4.64 -8.99
C HIS A 133 17.49 4.06 -10.26
N PRO A 134 17.45 2.74 -10.50
CA PRO A 134 18.16 2.11 -11.63
C PRO A 134 17.59 2.45 -13.02
N TRP A 135 16.38 2.96 -13.11
CA TRP A 135 15.71 3.31 -14.38
C TRP A 135 16.06 4.74 -14.85
N PRO A 136 15.72 5.12 -16.10
CA PRO A 136 16.01 6.46 -16.61
C PRO A 136 15.48 7.58 -15.71
N ALA A 137 16.26 8.67 -15.56
CA ALA A 137 15.88 9.81 -14.72
C ALA A 137 14.59 10.54 -15.21
N THR A 138 14.15 10.27 -16.43
CA THR A 138 12.90 10.79 -17.00
C THR A 138 11.68 9.90 -16.72
N THR A 139 11.86 8.83 -15.95
CA THR A 139 10.76 7.92 -15.57
C THR A 139 9.70 8.67 -14.78
N SER A 140 8.48 8.71 -15.30
CA SER A 140 7.36 9.35 -14.60
C SER A 140 6.83 8.50 -13.45
N ILE A 141 6.03 9.10 -12.56
CA ILE A 141 5.37 8.40 -11.45
C ILE A 141 4.60 7.18 -11.97
N SER A 142 3.79 7.35 -13.03
CA SER A 142 3.00 6.25 -13.62
C SER A 142 3.89 5.13 -14.17
N GLN A 143 4.98 5.47 -14.85
CA GLN A 143 5.95 4.49 -15.36
C GLN A 143 6.63 3.75 -14.23
N LEU A 144 7.07 4.47 -13.20
CA LEU A 144 7.71 3.85 -12.03
C LEU A 144 6.73 2.94 -11.29
N THR A 145 5.47 3.36 -11.12
CA THR A 145 4.42 2.51 -10.54
C THR A 145 4.26 1.21 -11.31
N LEU A 146 4.18 1.28 -12.65
CA LEU A 146 4.05 0.06 -13.48
C LEU A 146 5.29 -0.85 -13.37
N ILE A 147 6.49 -0.28 -13.27
CA ILE A 147 7.72 -1.04 -13.01
C ILE A 147 7.62 -1.76 -11.66
N LEU A 148 7.23 -1.05 -10.59
CA LEU A 148 7.06 -1.64 -9.27
C LEU A 148 5.97 -2.72 -9.24
N CYS A 149 4.85 -2.52 -9.97
CA CYS A 149 3.84 -3.56 -10.16
C CYS A 149 4.41 -4.80 -10.88
N GLY A 150 5.33 -4.60 -11.84
CA GLY A 150 6.01 -5.70 -12.53
C GLY A 150 7.03 -6.46 -11.66
N LEU A 151 7.59 -5.81 -10.64
CA LEU A 151 8.49 -6.42 -9.66
C LEU A 151 7.74 -7.09 -8.50
N TYR A 152 6.45 -6.80 -8.33
CA TYR A 152 5.61 -7.39 -7.28
C TYR A 152 5.43 -8.89 -7.52
N PRO A 153 5.40 -9.76 -6.47
CA PRO A 153 5.44 -11.21 -6.62
C PRO A 153 4.30 -11.84 -7.43
N ARG A 154 3.20 -11.13 -7.62
CA ARG A 154 2.06 -11.61 -8.43
C ARG A 154 1.45 -10.50 -9.28
N PRO A 155 0.73 -10.83 -10.38
CA PRO A 155 -0.03 -9.84 -11.14
C PRO A 155 -1.10 -9.14 -10.28
N LEU A 156 -1.27 -7.83 -10.47
CA LEU A 156 -2.23 -6.97 -9.75
C LEU A 156 -3.50 -6.68 -10.58
N GLY A 157 -3.92 -7.61 -11.39
CA GLY A 157 -5.06 -7.45 -12.28
C GLY A 157 -4.78 -6.57 -13.50
N PRO A 158 -5.74 -6.44 -14.42
CA PRO A 158 -5.59 -5.59 -15.61
C PRO A 158 -5.72 -4.11 -15.24
N ASN A 159 -4.97 -3.26 -15.97
CA ASN A 159 -5.04 -1.80 -15.90
C ASN A 159 -4.99 -1.25 -14.45
N PRO A 160 -3.97 -1.60 -13.64
CA PRO A 160 -3.96 -1.27 -12.22
C PRO A 160 -4.04 0.24 -11.95
N LEU A 161 -3.35 1.06 -12.75
CA LEU A 161 -3.36 2.52 -12.58
C LEU A 161 -4.70 3.16 -12.98
N GLU A 162 -5.35 2.68 -14.04
CA GLU A 162 -6.67 3.19 -14.44
C GLU A 162 -7.71 2.93 -13.35
N ARG A 163 -7.65 1.75 -12.73
CA ARG A 163 -8.51 1.40 -11.59
C ARG A 163 -8.24 2.30 -10.39
N LEU A 164 -6.97 2.55 -10.07
CA LEU A 164 -6.59 3.46 -8.98
C LEU A 164 -7.10 4.88 -9.23
N TYR A 165 -6.84 5.45 -10.40
CA TYR A 165 -7.28 6.83 -10.73
C TYR A 165 -8.80 6.98 -10.80
N ALA A 166 -9.53 5.92 -11.06
CA ALA A 166 -10.98 5.94 -10.99
C ALA A 166 -11.51 5.87 -9.54
N ALA A 167 -10.71 5.42 -8.59
CA ALA A 167 -11.08 5.27 -7.19
C ALA A 167 -10.72 6.50 -6.33
N GLU A 168 -9.62 7.19 -6.67
CA GLU A 168 -9.17 8.44 -6.01
C GLU A 168 -10.00 9.65 -6.45
#